data_28ac5d9f54bf9ad28b16d0fdab6cd09b
#
_entry.id   28ac5d9f54bf9ad28b16d0fdab6cd09b
#
_cell.length_a   1.000
_cell.length_b   1.000
_cell.length_c   1.000
_cell.angle_alpha   90.00
_cell.angle_beta   90.00
_cell.angle_gamma   90.00
#
_symmetry.space_group_name_H-M   'P 1'
#
loop_
_entity.id
_entity.type
_entity.pdbx_description
1 polymer ?
#
loop_
_entity_poly.entity_id
_entity_poly.type
_entity_poly.pdbx_seq_one_letter_code
_entity_poly.pdbx_strand_id
1 'polypeptide(L)'
;MKTINLISLFALTGVLAVCALEKKEGRVHGGAGGEKQGYGFPFLLFLIYGLIAIRCIGLGEIPGGFNQDGAMGAVDALALARHGTDRFGTWLPAHFKGWGYGQMSVFLSYLTVPFIWLFGFDSLTVRLPMLVLSLAGACAAYGIAKRLISSGAAVCVLAFLAVNPWHFMQSRWALDCNAFPHLFLLGLYFLTQGAAGRPENESALTCKGLLSRGSRKLYLSMVFFGLCMYAYGVSFYMVPFFLLAACVILLVRRRIVMVQAFVCALVYFGISFPIYGTMLINFMKWDTVSLPFTTMPYFADSVRSGDIVFFSEHPLKQLISNLNALIRVVYLQKPDLIWNAIDDFGTMYQCSMPVIFAGFGISVYQAGRNKDPDKRLSFLLLLVYWICSVFTGLCINNVNVNRINIIFYSHILFAGIAVYYLAKEWRRASAVVVLVYCLQSLLFFHQYFTSWAQRMEDMFYKDFLEAAEYAGQARCDVYYITPDTPVYGASVQRNEILTMFALEIDAEYYRGETDSLHGKGISSGNEVPYQRRFRYKDPTAEEIYGESNAGFVVMDWQRSWFDEERFEVRRFGDYIVALPRR
;
A
#
# COMPACT_ATOMS: atom_id res chain seq x y z
N MET A 1 21.01 15.82 2.63
CA MET A 1 20.13 16.96 3.03
C MET A 1 18.64 16.65 2.85
N LYS A 2 18.17 16.12 1.69
CA LYS A 2 16.74 15.80 1.47
C LYS A 2 16.17 14.85 2.54
N THR A 3 16.87 13.77 2.88
CA THR A 3 16.44 12.78 3.88
C THR A 3 16.29 13.39 5.29
N ILE A 4 17.23 14.22 5.73
CA ILE A 4 17.18 14.86 7.07
C ILE A 4 15.99 15.84 7.17
N ASN A 5 15.76 16.63 6.12
CA ASN A 5 14.62 17.55 6.08
C ASN A 5 13.29 16.79 6.06
N LEU A 6 13.23 15.65 5.37
CA LEU A 6 12.07 14.78 5.32
C LEU A 6 11.77 14.18 6.70
N ILE A 7 12.79 13.62 7.37
CA ILE A 7 12.67 13.10 8.73
C ILE A 7 12.14 14.19 9.67
N SER A 8 12.71 15.39 9.60
CA SER A 8 12.31 16.52 10.45
C SER A 8 10.87 16.93 10.19
N LEU A 9 10.46 17.02 8.93
CA LEU A 9 9.09 17.38 8.54
C LEU A 9 8.08 16.38 9.08
N PHE A 10 8.30 15.09 8.84
CA PHE A 10 7.37 14.06 9.30
C PHE A 10 7.38 13.90 10.81
N ALA A 11 8.55 14.02 11.47
CA ALA A 11 8.63 13.98 12.92
C ALA A 11 7.82 15.12 13.55
N LEU A 12 7.97 16.36 13.06
CA LEU A 12 7.20 17.51 13.54
C LEU A 12 5.69 17.32 13.29
N THR A 13 5.31 16.84 12.10
CA THR A 13 3.91 16.59 11.76
C THR A 13 3.31 15.48 12.63
N GLY A 14 4.04 14.39 12.86
CA GLY A 14 3.62 13.28 13.74
C GLY A 14 3.45 13.73 15.19
N VAL A 15 4.40 14.50 15.71
CA VAL A 15 4.30 15.10 17.05
C VAL A 15 3.08 16.01 17.17
N LEU A 16 2.86 16.90 16.19
CA LEU A 16 1.69 17.78 16.17
C LEU A 16 0.37 17.00 16.12
N ALA A 17 0.31 15.92 15.32
CA ALA A 17 -0.86 15.06 15.24
C ALA A 17 -1.18 14.38 16.59
N VAL A 18 -0.16 13.84 17.28
CA VAL A 18 -0.34 13.21 18.61
C VAL A 18 -0.69 14.26 19.66
N CYS A 19 -0.04 15.41 19.67
CA CYS A 19 -0.40 16.52 20.56
C CYS A 19 -1.85 16.98 20.35
N ALA A 20 -2.32 17.02 19.08
CA ALA A 20 -3.70 17.38 18.77
C ALA A 20 -4.69 16.32 19.27
N LEU A 21 -4.37 15.03 19.16
CA LEU A 21 -5.16 13.93 19.71
C LEU A 21 -5.23 13.98 21.24
N GLU A 22 -4.09 14.21 21.92
CA GLU A 22 -4.02 14.33 23.37
C GLU A 22 -4.79 15.55 23.90
N LYS A 23 -4.59 16.74 23.29
CA LYS A 23 -5.26 18.01 23.69
C LYS A 23 -6.78 17.95 23.48
N LYS A 24 -7.25 17.23 22.48
CA LYS A 24 -8.68 17.13 22.15
C LYS A 24 -9.44 16.31 23.20
N GLU A 25 -8.80 15.31 23.82
CA GLU A 25 -9.43 14.48 24.84
C GLU A 25 -9.32 15.07 26.25
N GLY A 26 -8.27 15.79 26.56
CA GLY A 26 -8.15 16.53 27.83
C GLY A 26 -9.23 17.60 28.05
N ARG A 27 -9.88 18.06 26.96
CA ARG A 27 -11.03 18.99 27.06
C ARG A 27 -12.38 18.30 27.29
N VAL A 28 -12.47 16.99 27.05
CA VAL A 28 -13.73 16.23 27.19
C VAL A 28 -13.86 15.58 28.57
N HIS A 29 -12.74 15.39 29.28
CA HIS A 29 -12.70 14.75 30.60
C HIS A 29 -12.18 15.70 31.69
N GLY A 30 -12.71 16.90 31.77
CA GLY A 30 -12.49 17.84 32.87
C GLY A 30 -13.21 17.40 34.15
N GLY A 31 -12.85 16.23 34.70
CA GLY A 31 -13.36 15.69 35.97
C GLY A 31 -12.25 14.97 36.72
N ALA A 32 -11.84 15.55 37.83
CA ALA A 32 -11.03 15.10 38.94
C ALA A 32 -10.55 13.63 38.91
N GLY A 33 -9.26 13.41 38.68
CA GLY A 33 -8.60 12.12 38.82
C GLY A 33 -7.25 12.15 38.09
N GLY A 34 -6.33 13.02 38.54
CA GLY A 34 -5.02 13.19 37.89
C GLY A 34 -4.15 11.95 38.01
N GLU A 35 -4.15 11.05 37.04
CA GLU A 35 -2.99 10.19 36.80
C GLU A 35 -1.80 11.09 36.44
N LYS A 36 -0.73 11.00 37.22
CA LYS A 36 0.51 11.74 37.01
C LYS A 36 1.10 11.34 35.65
N GLN A 37 0.89 12.18 34.63
CA GLN A 37 1.40 12.05 33.25
C GLN A 37 2.90 12.40 33.14
N GLY A 38 3.77 11.88 34.03
CA GLY A 38 5.15 12.38 34.14
C GLY A 38 6.19 11.76 33.19
N TYR A 39 6.01 10.53 32.75
CA TYR A 39 7.06 9.80 32.00
C TYR A 39 6.68 9.37 30.58
N GLY A 40 5.43 9.48 30.17
CA GLY A 40 4.95 8.95 28.90
C GLY A 40 5.26 9.83 27.67
N PHE A 41 5.25 11.16 27.84
CA PHE A 41 5.34 12.07 26.70
C PHE A 41 6.71 12.07 26.00
N PRO A 42 7.85 12.17 26.69
CA PRO A 42 9.16 12.09 26.04
C PRO A 42 9.39 10.74 25.35
N PHE A 43 8.95 9.66 25.97
CA PHE A 43 9.03 8.31 25.38
C PHE A 43 8.16 8.17 24.13
N LEU A 44 6.96 8.74 24.15
CA LEU A 44 6.08 8.79 22.98
C LEU A 44 6.71 9.56 21.83
N LEU A 45 7.33 10.71 22.10
CA LEU A 45 8.07 11.50 21.11
C LEU A 45 9.24 10.71 20.51
N PHE A 46 10.00 10.02 21.36
CA PHE A 46 11.09 9.16 20.92
C PHE A 46 10.60 8.02 20.01
N LEU A 47 9.49 7.36 20.37
CA LEU A 47 8.90 6.32 19.54
C LEU A 47 8.42 6.87 18.17
N ILE A 48 7.77 8.02 18.15
CA ILE A 48 7.30 8.66 16.91
C ILE A 48 8.49 9.01 16.04
N TYR A 49 9.50 9.66 16.61
CA TYR A 49 10.71 10.01 15.87
C TYR A 49 11.41 8.76 15.33
N GLY A 50 11.62 7.73 16.13
CA GLY A 50 12.25 6.49 15.72
C GLY A 50 11.47 5.76 14.63
N LEU A 51 10.12 5.71 14.77
CA LEU A 51 9.24 5.11 13.78
C LEU A 51 9.37 5.80 12.41
N ILE A 52 9.43 7.12 12.40
CA ILE A 52 9.55 7.92 11.17
C ILE A 52 10.97 7.83 10.62
N ALA A 53 11.98 8.08 11.47
CA ALA A 53 13.37 8.14 11.05
C ALA A 53 13.83 6.87 10.34
N ILE A 54 13.55 5.69 10.94
CA ILE A 54 13.97 4.41 10.36
C ILE A 54 13.30 4.12 9.00
N ARG A 55 12.09 4.64 8.78
CA ARG A 55 11.37 4.50 7.50
C ARG A 55 11.86 5.46 6.42
N CYS A 56 12.49 6.56 6.81
CA CYS A 56 13.04 7.53 5.87
C CYS A 56 14.47 7.21 5.43
N ILE A 57 15.21 6.37 6.19
CA ILE A 57 16.61 6.00 5.85
C ILE A 57 16.61 5.26 4.51
N GLY A 58 17.27 5.84 3.50
CA GLY A 58 17.40 5.24 2.16
C GLY A 58 16.06 4.94 1.47
N LEU A 59 14.99 5.71 1.69
CA LEU A 59 13.65 5.41 1.18
C LEU A 59 13.60 5.35 -0.35
N GLY A 60 14.35 6.19 -1.06
CA GLY A 60 14.46 6.17 -2.53
C GLY A 60 15.40 5.10 -3.09
N GLU A 61 16.25 4.52 -2.25
CA GLU A 61 17.38 3.68 -2.66
C GLU A 61 17.27 2.23 -2.18
N ILE A 62 16.60 1.97 -1.05
CA ILE A 62 16.50 0.64 -0.43
C ILE A 62 15.04 0.21 -0.32
N PRO A 63 14.65 -0.93 -0.93
CA PRO A 63 15.44 -1.77 -1.83
C PRO A 63 15.80 -1.05 -3.12
N GLY A 64 16.96 -1.40 -3.71
CA GLY A 64 17.38 -0.88 -5.02
C GLY A 64 16.42 -1.31 -6.12
N GLY A 65 16.29 -0.47 -7.16
CA GLY A 65 15.36 -0.75 -8.26
C GLY A 65 13.89 -0.48 -7.93
N PHE A 66 13.01 -0.98 -8.80
CA PHE A 66 11.56 -0.83 -8.68
C PHE A 66 10.85 -2.06 -9.25
N ASN A 67 9.85 -2.58 -8.57
CA ASN A 67 9.10 -3.70 -9.12
C ASN A 67 8.14 -3.24 -10.23
N GLN A 68 7.79 -4.15 -11.12
CA GLN A 68 7.01 -3.83 -12.33
C GLN A 68 5.62 -3.22 -12.05
N ASP A 69 4.91 -3.71 -11.02
CA ASP A 69 3.57 -3.19 -10.70
C ASP A 69 3.66 -1.79 -10.10
N GLY A 70 4.67 -1.54 -9.26
CA GLY A 70 4.97 -0.21 -8.74
C GLY A 70 5.40 0.76 -9.83
N ALA A 71 6.23 0.31 -10.78
CA ALA A 71 6.65 1.10 -11.94
C ALA A 71 5.44 1.46 -12.82
N MET A 72 4.52 0.51 -13.06
CA MET A 72 3.29 0.75 -13.80
C MET A 72 2.42 1.81 -13.12
N GLY A 73 2.18 1.68 -11.82
CA GLY A 73 1.43 2.69 -11.06
C GLY A 73 2.09 4.06 -11.06
N ALA A 74 3.43 4.11 -11.07
CA ALA A 74 4.19 5.36 -11.14
C ALA A 74 4.10 6.02 -12.53
N VAL A 75 4.22 5.25 -13.61
CA VAL A 75 4.06 5.75 -14.99
C VAL A 75 2.65 6.31 -15.21
N ASP A 76 1.60 5.61 -14.73
CA ASP A 76 0.24 6.13 -14.80
C ASP A 76 0.04 7.38 -13.91
N ALA A 77 0.72 7.46 -12.74
CA ALA A 77 0.71 8.67 -11.92
C ALA A 77 1.38 9.87 -12.62
N LEU A 78 2.46 9.62 -13.38
CA LEU A 78 3.12 10.65 -14.17
C LEU A 78 2.21 11.14 -15.31
N ALA A 79 1.53 10.22 -16.01
CA ALA A 79 0.56 10.55 -17.05
C ALA A 79 -0.62 11.37 -16.49
N LEU A 80 -1.17 10.97 -15.33
CA LEU A 80 -2.21 11.73 -14.62
C LEU A 80 -1.71 13.12 -14.20
N ALA A 81 -0.47 13.24 -13.71
CA ALA A 81 0.09 14.51 -13.28
C ALA A 81 0.27 15.50 -14.42
N ARG A 82 0.59 15.03 -15.63
CA ARG A 82 0.84 15.85 -16.82
C ARG A 82 -0.42 16.13 -17.63
N HIS A 83 -1.27 15.10 -17.83
CA HIS A 83 -2.35 15.11 -18.81
C HIS A 83 -3.74 14.83 -18.21
N GLY A 84 -3.84 14.40 -16.94
CA GLY A 84 -5.11 13.97 -16.34
C GLY A 84 -5.63 12.62 -16.89
N THR A 85 -4.79 11.90 -17.66
CA THR A 85 -5.12 10.58 -18.24
C THR A 85 -4.15 9.51 -17.74
N ASP A 86 -4.51 8.24 -17.88
CA ASP A 86 -3.53 7.15 -17.79
C ASP A 86 -2.60 7.14 -19.02
N ARG A 87 -1.62 6.24 -19.06
CA ARG A 87 -0.69 6.09 -20.19
C ARG A 87 -1.38 5.73 -21.50
N PHE A 88 -2.62 5.23 -21.47
CA PHE A 88 -3.41 4.89 -22.66
C PHE A 88 -4.39 6.00 -23.08
N GLY A 89 -4.39 7.15 -22.41
CA GLY A 89 -5.25 8.29 -22.73
C GLY A 89 -6.63 8.27 -22.08
N THR A 90 -6.91 7.35 -21.17
CA THR A 90 -8.20 7.28 -20.47
C THR A 90 -8.28 8.41 -19.44
N TRP A 91 -9.26 9.28 -19.58
CA TRP A 91 -9.48 10.43 -18.69
C TRP A 91 -9.94 9.99 -17.31
N LEU A 92 -9.20 10.37 -16.26
CA LEU A 92 -9.49 10.09 -14.85
C LEU A 92 -10.11 8.69 -14.61
N PRO A 93 -9.43 7.60 -14.99
CA PRO A 93 -10.02 6.26 -14.95
C PRO A 93 -10.29 5.78 -13.51
N ALA A 94 -11.42 5.08 -13.30
CA ALA A 94 -11.73 4.41 -12.04
C ALA A 94 -10.85 3.16 -11.80
N HIS A 95 -10.36 2.54 -12.88
CA HIS A 95 -9.35 1.47 -12.86
C HIS A 95 -8.38 1.68 -14.02
N PHE A 96 -7.10 1.35 -13.82
CA PHE A 96 -6.13 1.31 -14.90
C PHE A 96 -6.21 0.00 -15.68
N LYS A 97 -5.86 0.07 -16.95
CA LYS A 97 -5.56 -1.11 -17.75
C LYS A 97 -4.22 -1.68 -17.26
N GLY A 98 -4.28 -2.82 -16.60
CA GLY A 98 -3.09 -3.57 -16.22
C GLY A 98 -2.50 -4.31 -17.42
N TRP A 99 -1.20 -4.57 -17.39
CA TRP A 99 -0.55 -5.40 -18.37
C TRP A 99 -0.73 -6.88 -18.02
N GLY A 100 -1.24 -7.67 -18.96
CA GLY A 100 -1.42 -9.13 -18.79
C GLY A 100 -2.55 -9.60 -17.88
N TYR A 101 -3.12 -8.77 -17.00
CA TYR A 101 -4.20 -9.18 -16.07
C TYR A 101 -5.43 -8.26 -16.05
N GLY A 102 -5.54 -7.36 -16.99
CA GLY A 102 -6.73 -6.55 -17.16
C GLY A 102 -6.80 -5.31 -16.29
N GLN A 103 -6.93 -5.43 -14.97
CA GLN A 103 -7.25 -4.27 -14.10
C GLN A 103 -6.23 -4.05 -13.00
N MET A 104 -5.87 -2.78 -12.77
CA MET A 104 -5.04 -2.33 -11.64
C MET A 104 -5.72 -1.21 -10.88
N SER A 105 -5.52 -1.20 -9.57
CA SER A 105 -6.06 -0.19 -8.65
C SER A 105 -5.43 1.18 -8.87
N VAL A 106 -6.20 2.26 -8.70
CA VAL A 106 -5.77 3.61 -9.06
C VAL A 106 -5.39 4.49 -7.86
N PHE A 107 -5.83 4.14 -6.65
CA PHE A 107 -5.76 5.03 -5.49
C PHE A 107 -4.34 5.55 -5.20
N LEU A 108 -3.35 4.66 -5.19
CA LEU A 108 -1.97 5.05 -4.87
C LEU A 108 -1.38 5.97 -5.94
N SER A 109 -1.68 5.72 -7.22
CA SER A 109 -1.24 6.58 -8.33
C SER A 109 -1.85 7.97 -8.24
N TYR A 110 -3.15 8.09 -7.98
CA TYR A 110 -3.78 9.41 -7.73
C TYR A 110 -3.18 10.13 -6.52
N LEU A 111 -2.91 9.40 -5.44
CA LEU A 111 -2.25 9.97 -4.26
C LEU A 111 -0.81 10.42 -4.57
N THR A 112 -0.15 9.83 -5.57
CA THR A 112 1.22 10.18 -5.98
C THR A 112 1.28 11.47 -6.80
N VAL A 113 0.21 11.83 -7.51
CA VAL A 113 0.16 13.03 -8.38
C VAL A 113 0.61 14.31 -7.67
N PRO A 114 0.06 14.71 -6.50
CA PRO A 114 0.51 15.93 -5.81
C PRO A 114 1.98 15.90 -5.39
N PHE A 115 2.53 14.70 -5.11
CA PHE A 115 3.96 14.57 -4.79
C PHE A 115 4.83 14.78 -6.03
N ILE A 116 4.39 14.29 -7.21
CA ILE A 116 5.07 14.57 -8.49
C ILE A 116 5.08 16.07 -8.78
N TRP A 117 3.97 16.77 -8.58
CA TRP A 117 3.90 18.23 -8.78
C TRP A 117 4.83 19.00 -7.84
N LEU A 118 5.03 18.52 -6.61
CA LEU A 118 5.84 19.21 -5.61
C LEU A 118 7.34 18.87 -5.68
N PHE A 119 7.69 17.65 -6.02
CA PHE A 119 9.05 17.12 -5.87
C PHE A 119 9.67 16.60 -7.17
N GLY A 120 8.89 16.55 -8.26
CA GLY A 120 9.28 15.88 -9.50
C GLY A 120 9.07 14.38 -9.46
N PHE A 121 9.51 13.68 -10.51
CA PHE A 121 9.34 12.23 -10.64
C PHE A 121 10.68 11.54 -10.36
N ASP A 122 10.74 10.74 -9.32
CA ASP A 122 11.85 9.85 -8.97
C ASP A 122 11.38 8.73 -8.03
N SER A 123 12.23 7.76 -7.76
CA SER A 123 11.93 6.62 -6.88
C SER A 123 11.53 7.05 -5.47
N LEU A 124 12.13 8.11 -4.94
CA LEU A 124 11.78 8.65 -3.62
C LEU A 124 10.36 9.23 -3.64
N THR A 125 10.07 10.08 -4.60
CA THR A 125 8.77 10.74 -4.76
C THR A 125 7.64 9.73 -4.89
N VAL A 126 7.84 8.66 -5.66
CA VAL A 126 6.84 7.60 -5.86
C VAL A 126 6.61 6.79 -4.58
N ARG A 127 7.61 6.62 -3.71
CA ARG A 127 7.48 5.89 -2.43
C ARG A 127 6.90 6.73 -1.29
N LEU A 128 7.02 8.06 -1.34
CA LEU A 128 6.55 8.97 -0.30
C LEU A 128 5.05 8.84 0.05
N PRO A 129 4.11 8.74 -0.91
CA PRO A 129 2.69 8.60 -0.62
C PRO A 129 2.38 7.40 0.25
N MET A 130 3.07 6.26 0.01
CA MET A 130 2.89 5.05 0.81
C MET A 130 3.41 5.23 2.24
N LEU A 131 4.56 5.90 2.42
CA LEU A 131 5.06 6.26 3.75
C LEU A 131 4.06 7.14 4.51
N VAL A 132 3.55 8.21 3.89
CA VAL A 132 2.56 9.11 4.50
C VAL A 132 1.31 8.36 4.92
N LEU A 133 0.79 7.50 4.03
CA LEU A 133 -0.40 6.70 4.31
C LEU A 133 -0.18 5.70 5.45
N SER A 134 0.99 5.08 5.52
CA SER A 134 1.35 4.17 6.62
C SER A 134 1.44 4.87 7.97
N LEU A 135 1.98 6.10 7.99
CA LEU A 135 2.01 6.94 9.19
C LEU A 135 0.59 7.35 9.64
N ALA A 136 -0.29 7.68 8.68
CA ALA A 136 -1.70 7.93 8.98
C ALA A 136 -2.39 6.68 9.56
N GLY A 137 -2.10 5.49 9.02
CA GLY A 137 -2.54 4.21 9.57
C GLY A 137 -2.03 3.97 11.00
N ALA A 138 -0.76 4.28 11.28
CA ALA A 138 -0.20 4.20 12.64
C ALA A 138 -0.90 5.15 13.63
N CYS A 139 -1.22 6.38 13.20
CA CYS A 139 -2.02 7.32 14.00
C CYS A 139 -3.43 6.78 14.28
N ALA A 140 -4.06 6.14 13.29
CA ALA A 140 -5.37 5.52 13.47
C ALA A 140 -5.30 4.34 14.46
N ALA A 141 -4.28 3.48 14.35
CA ALA A 141 -4.05 2.38 15.29
C ALA A 141 -3.86 2.88 16.72
N TYR A 142 -3.04 3.92 16.91
CA TYR A 142 -2.86 4.61 18.18
C TYR A 142 -4.21 5.10 18.75
N GLY A 143 -5.00 5.81 17.91
CA GLY A 143 -6.30 6.34 18.31
C GLY A 143 -7.31 5.25 18.67
N ILE A 144 -7.33 4.14 17.94
CA ILE A 144 -8.17 2.96 18.24
C ILE A 144 -7.76 2.34 19.58
N ALA A 145 -6.48 2.06 19.79
CA ALA A 145 -5.99 1.45 21.03
C ALA A 145 -6.24 2.34 22.27
N LYS A 146 -6.05 3.66 22.11
CA LYS A 146 -6.37 4.64 23.14
C LYS A 146 -7.83 4.59 23.54
N ARG A 147 -8.73 4.45 22.57
CA ARG A 147 -10.15 4.34 22.79
C ARG A 147 -10.56 2.99 23.40
N LEU A 148 -9.97 1.90 22.94
CA LEU A 148 -10.24 0.56 23.46
C LEU A 148 -9.90 0.46 24.96
N ILE A 149 -8.75 1.02 25.36
CA ILE A 149 -8.21 0.83 26.70
C ILE A 149 -7.76 2.15 27.32
N SER A 150 -6.61 2.71 26.85
CA SER A 150 -5.97 3.89 27.43
C SER A 150 -4.81 4.39 26.55
N SER A 151 -4.25 5.57 26.89
CA SER A 151 -3.01 6.08 26.26
C SER A 151 -1.82 5.12 26.41
N GLY A 152 -1.72 4.41 27.55
CA GLY A 152 -0.67 3.40 27.74
C GLY A 152 -0.77 2.23 26.76
N ALA A 153 -1.97 1.73 26.47
CA ALA A 153 -2.18 0.70 25.47
C ALA A 153 -1.85 1.22 24.04
N ALA A 154 -2.20 2.48 23.77
CA ALA A 154 -1.86 3.12 22.48
C ALA A 154 -0.34 3.23 22.27
N VAL A 155 0.42 3.55 23.33
CA VAL A 155 1.89 3.55 23.28
C VAL A 155 2.44 2.16 22.99
N CYS A 156 1.89 1.11 23.61
CA CYS A 156 2.30 -0.28 23.33
C CYS A 156 2.04 -0.67 21.86
N VAL A 157 0.88 -0.29 21.31
CA VAL A 157 0.56 -0.52 19.88
C VAL A 157 1.53 0.24 18.98
N LEU A 158 1.83 1.51 19.28
CA LEU A 158 2.76 2.31 18.51
C LEU A 158 4.20 1.76 18.57
N ALA A 159 4.63 1.30 19.75
CA ALA A 159 5.94 0.65 19.92
C ALA A 159 6.03 -0.63 19.06
N PHE A 160 4.97 -1.44 19.07
CA PHE A 160 4.92 -2.63 18.22
C PHE A 160 4.94 -2.30 16.73
N LEU A 161 4.19 -1.27 16.30
CA LEU A 161 4.23 -0.75 14.92
C LEU A 161 5.62 -0.26 14.49
N ALA A 162 6.34 0.38 15.42
CA ALA A 162 7.67 0.91 15.12
C ALA A 162 8.65 -0.20 14.68
N VAL A 163 8.54 -1.39 15.28
CA VAL A 163 9.44 -2.52 15.04
C VAL A 163 8.83 -3.64 14.20
N ASN A 164 7.58 -3.54 13.78
CA ASN A 164 6.89 -4.61 13.06
C ASN A 164 7.40 -4.76 11.62
N PRO A 165 7.84 -5.97 11.19
CA PRO A 165 8.40 -6.21 9.86
C PRO A 165 7.45 -5.86 8.73
N TRP A 166 6.21 -6.37 8.76
CA TRP A 166 5.22 -6.11 7.72
C TRP A 166 4.97 -4.61 7.55
N HIS A 167 4.64 -3.91 8.62
CA HIS A 167 4.33 -2.48 8.57
C HIS A 167 5.52 -1.63 8.10
N PHE A 168 6.74 -2.03 8.49
CA PHE A 168 7.94 -1.36 8.06
C PHE A 168 8.18 -1.56 6.56
N MET A 169 8.20 -2.81 6.08
CA MET A 169 8.50 -3.12 4.67
C MET A 169 7.46 -2.50 3.73
N GLN A 170 6.17 -2.63 4.05
CA GLN A 170 5.12 -2.07 3.20
C GLN A 170 5.07 -0.55 3.19
N SER A 171 5.47 0.12 4.28
CA SER A 171 5.55 1.58 4.31
C SER A 171 6.59 2.17 3.34
N ARG A 172 7.50 1.35 2.83
CA ARG A 172 8.60 1.72 1.93
C ARG A 172 8.41 1.20 0.50
N TRP A 173 7.32 0.52 0.24
CA TRP A 173 7.05 -0.12 -1.04
C TRP A 173 5.77 0.45 -1.68
N ALA A 174 5.94 1.22 -2.76
CA ALA A 174 4.85 1.79 -3.54
C ALA A 174 4.14 0.71 -4.37
N LEU A 175 3.32 -0.11 -3.70
CA LEU A 175 2.47 -1.11 -4.31
C LEU A 175 1.02 -0.84 -3.91
N ASP A 176 0.08 -0.95 -4.86
CA ASP A 176 -1.34 -0.61 -4.68
C ASP A 176 -2.00 -1.30 -3.49
N CYS A 177 -1.77 -2.62 -3.34
CA CYS A 177 -2.35 -3.42 -2.26
C CYS A 177 -1.97 -2.94 -0.85
N ASN A 178 -0.83 -2.25 -0.71
CA ASN A 178 -0.34 -1.76 0.57
C ASN A 178 -1.15 -0.56 1.10
N ALA A 179 -1.86 0.17 0.22
CA ALA A 179 -2.68 1.30 0.61
C ALA A 179 -3.96 0.89 1.36
N PHE A 180 -4.55 -0.25 1.00
CA PHE A 180 -5.84 -0.70 1.50
C PHE A 180 -5.93 -0.83 3.03
N PRO A 181 -5.00 -1.52 3.74
CA PRO A 181 -5.07 -1.68 5.19
C PRO A 181 -5.07 -0.36 5.96
N HIS A 182 -4.34 0.63 5.49
CA HIS A 182 -4.24 1.94 6.13
C HIS A 182 -5.53 2.74 6.00
N LEU A 183 -6.14 2.75 4.79
CA LEU A 183 -7.43 3.40 4.55
C LEU A 183 -8.54 2.74 5.37
N PHE A 184 -8.58 1.41 5.39
CA PHE A 184 -9.55 0.67 6.18
C PHE A 184 -9.44 1.02 7.67
N LEU A 185 -8.21 1.09 8.20
CA LEU A 185 -7.98 1.42 9.59
C LEU A 185 -8.40 2.86 9.94
N LEU A 186 -8.19 3.81 9.02
CA LEU A 186 -8.72 5.18 9.15
C LEU A 186 -10.26 5.16 9.19
N GLY A 187 -10.89 4.38 8.31
CA GLY A 187 -12.33 4.16 8.34
C GLY A 187 -12.81 3.60 9.67
N LEU A 188 -12.16 2.56 10.18
CA LEU A 188 -12.47 1.94 11.47
C LEU A 188 -12.28 2.93 12.64
N TYR A 189 -11.21 3.72 12.62
CA TYR A 189 -10.97 4.75 13.64
C TYR A 189 -12.12 5.75 13.70
N PHE A 190 -12.54 6.31 12.58
CA PHE A 190 -13.65 7.28 12.54
C PHE A 190 -14.99 6.62 12.85
N LEU A 191 -15.20 5.36 12.46
CA LEU A 191 -16.40 4.59 12.82
C LEU A 191 -16.53 4.44 14.34
N THR A 192 -15.46 4.01 15.01
CA THR A 192 -15.45 3.87 16.47
C THR A 192 -15.68 5.20 17.18
N GLN A 193 -15.15 6.29 16.63
CA GLN A 193 -15.36 7.65 17.15
C GLN A 193 -16.79 8.16 16.95
N GLY A 194 -17.38 7.87 15.79
CA GLY A 194 -18.74 8.30 15.45
C GLY A 194 -19.83 7.51 16.18
N ALA A 195 -19.56 6.23 16.46
CA ALA A 195 -20.48 5.33 17.18
C ALA A 195 -20.44 5.50 18.71
N ALA A 196 -19.66 6.45 19.25
CA ALA A 196 -19.60 6.74 20.68
C ALA A 196 -20.87 7.41 21.19
N GLY A 197 -21.28 7.00 22.40
CA GLY A 197 -22.53 7.50 22.99
C GLY A 197 -23.77 6.89 22.35
N ARG A 198 -24.93 7.26 22.86
CA ARG A 198 -26.23 6.94 22.24
C ARG A 198 -26.77 8.22 21.58
N PRO A 199 -27.32 8.16 20.36
CA PRO A 199 -28.07 9.29 19.85
C PRO A 199 -29.30 9.52 20.75
N GLU A 200 -29.54 10.75 21.16
CA GLU A 200 -30.80 11.13 21.75
C GLU A 200 -31.88 10.99 20.67
N ASN A 201 -32.85 10.11 20.88
CA ASN A 201 -33.79 9.63 19.85
C ASN A 201 -34.47 10.74 19.07
N GLU A 202 -34.83 11.87 19.71
CA GLU A 202 -35.51 12.99 19.04
C GLU A 202 -34.55 13.93 18.29
N SER A 203 -33.33 14.13 18.80
CA SER A 203 -32.34 15.00 18.17
C SER A 203 -31.63 14.34 16.96
N ALA A 204 -31.58 13.01 16.93
CA ALA A 204 -30.91 12.28 15.83
C ALA A 204 -31.65 12.37 14.49
N LEU A 205 -32.96 12.59 14.51
CA LEU A 205 -33.81 12.77 13.32
C LEU A 205 -33.86 14.22 12.82
N THR A 206 -33.31 15.16 13.58
CA THR A 206 -33.24 16.56 13.18
C THR A 206 -32.03 16.83 12.30
N CYS A 207 -32.06 17.90 11.48
CA CYS A 207 -30.88 18.35 10.73
C CYS A 207 -29.67 18.59 11.63
N LYS A 208 -29.89 19.09 12.86
CA LYS A 208 -28.81 19.27 13.86
C LYS A 208 -28.18 17.94 14.30
N GLY A 209 -28.97 16.90 14.50
CA GLY A 209 -28.51 15.56 14.84
C GLY A 209 -27.73 14.90 13.71
N LEU A 210 -28.21 15.00 12.46
CA LEU A 210 -27.52 14.51 11.27
C LEU A 210 -26.20 15.24 11.01
N LEU A 211 -26.06 16.50 11.42
CA LEU A 211 -24.85 17.30 11.31
C LEU A 211 -24.03 17.32 12.61
N SER A 212 -24.39 16.53 13.60
CA SER A 212 -23.66 16.41 14.86
C SER A 212 -22.22 15.96 14.65
N ARG A 213 -21.35 16.23 15.63
CA ARG A 213 -19.94 15.82 15.56
C ARG A 213 -19.77 14.30 15.43
N GLY A 214 -20.65 13.50 16.05
CA GLY A 214 -20.67 12.05 15.91
C GLY A 214 -21.02 11.62 14.50
N SER A 215 -22.12 12.16 13.94
CA SER A 215 -22.57 11.88 12.58
C SER A 215 -21.53 12.24 11.53
N ARG A 216 -20.87 13.40 11.65
CA ARG A 216 -19.79 13.79 10.72
C ARG A 216 -18.63 12.79 10.72
N LYS A 217 -18.29 12.21 11.88
CA LYS A 217 -17.25 11.16 11.95
C LYS A 217 -17.72 9.87 11.30
N LEU A 218 -19.02 9.49 11.43
CA LEU A 218 -19.56 8.34 10.71
C LEU A 218 -19.47 8.56 9.19
N TYR A 219 -19.83 9.75 8.70
CA TYR A 219 -19.73 10.07 7.27
C TYR A 219 -18.28 10.06 6.78
N LEU A 220 -17.35 10.63 7.56
CA LEU A 220 -15.92 10.58 7.23
C LEU A 220 -15.39 9.13 7.22
N SER A 221 -15.90 8.27 8.11
CA SER A 221 -15.61 6.84 8.07
C SER A 221 -16.04 6.22 6.73
N MET A 222 -17.22 6.56 6.24
CA MET A 222 -17.74 6.07 4.95
C MET A 222 -16.92 6.56 3.76
N VAL A 223 -16.37 7.79 3.83
CA VAL A 223 -15.42 8.29 2.82
C VAL A 223 -14.20 7.38 2.75
N PHE A 224 -13.57 7.04 3.88
CA PHE A 224 -12.40 6.16 3.89
C PHE A 224 -12.73 4.74 3.41
N PHE A 225 -13.87 4.19 3.80
CA PHE A 225 -14.31 2.89 3.30
C PHE A 225 -14.63 2.92 1.80
N GLY A 226 -15.19 4.02 1.29
CA GLY A 226 -15.40 4.23 -0.15
C GLY A 226 -14.07 4.31 -0.91
N LEU A 227 -13.06 5.01 -0.36
CA LEU A 227 -11.72 5.09 -0.94
C LEU A 227 -10.99 3.74 -0.94
N CYS A 228 -11.27 2.84 0.01
CA CYS A 228 -10.74 1.48 -0.02
C CYS A 228 -11.06 0.75 -1.33
N MET A 229 -12.20 1.04 -1.94
CA MET A 229 -12.63 0.40 -3.19
C MET A 229 -11.70 0.71 -4.37
N TYR A 230 -10.98 1.83 -4.33
CA TYR A 230 -9.98 2.23 -5.33
C TYR A 230 -8.57 1.72 -5.01
N ALA A 231 -8.34 1.20 -3.80
CA ALA A 231 -7.01 0.87 -3.32
C ALA A 231 -6.57 -0.55 -3.70
N TYR A 232 -7.47 -1.54 -3.61
CA TYR A 232 -7.16 -2.92 -3.96
C TYR A 232 -8.40 -3.79 -4.14
N GLY A 233 -8.38 -4.74 -5.08
CA GLY A 233 -9.54 -5.57 -5.42
C GLY A 233 -10.11 -6.41 -4.26
N VAL A 234 -9.30 -6.78 -3.27
CA VAL A 234 -9.76 -7.50 -2.06
C VAL A 234 -10.76 -6.68 -1.24
N SER A 235 -10.72 -5.35 -1.33
CA SER A 235 -11.68 -4.46 -0.67
C SER A 235 -13.12 -4.69 -1.12
N PHE A 236 -13.32 -5.21 -2.34
CA PHE A 236 -14.66 -5.46 -2.92
C PHE A 236 -15.48 -6.47 -2.11
N TYR A 237 -14.80 -7.31 -1.34
CA TYR A 237 -15.43 -8.28 -0.41
C TYR A 237 -15.35 -7.80 1.02
N MET A 238 -14.16 -7.42 1.45
CA MET A 238 -13.88 -7.06 2.85
C MET A 238 -14.74 -5.90 3.33
N VAL A 239 -14.83 -4.81 2.54
CA VAL A 239 -15.51 -3.58 2.98
C VAL A 239 -17.02 -3.76 3.08
N PRO A 240 -17.74 -4.27 2.06
CA PRO A 240 -19.18 -4.48 2.16
C PRO A 240 -19.58 -5.44 3.30
N PHE A 241 -18.86 -6.55 3.47
CA PHE A 241 -19.14 -7.50 4.56
C PHE A 241 -18.93 -6.88 5.93
N PHE A 242 -17.83 -6.14 6.09
CA PHE A 242 -17.57 -5.43 7.34
C PHE A 242 -18.63 -4.36 7.63
N LEU A 243 -18.98 -3.53 6.64
CA LEU A 243 -19.97 -2.46 6.80
C LEU A 243 -21.38 -3.01 7.10
N LEU A 244 -21.77 -4.10 6.46
CA LEU A 244 -23.04 -4.77 6.74
C LEU A 244 -23.09 -5.25 8.19
N ALA A 245 -22.06 -5.99 8.63
CA ALA A 245 -21.97 -6.49 10.00
C ALA A 245 -21.93 -5.33 11.02
N ALA A 246 -21.12 -4.31 10.77
CA ALA A 246 -21.03 -3.12 11.62
C ALA A 246 -22.38 -2.37 11.69
N CYS A 247 -23.06 -2.18 10.56
CA CYS A 247 -24.37 -1.52 10.51
C CYS A 247 -25.40 -2.26 11.37
N VAL A 248 -25.51 -3.58 11.22
CA VAL A 248 -26.42 -4.41 12.02
C VAL A 248 -26.10 -4.27 13.52
N ILE A 249 -24.82 -4.37 13.90
CA ILE A 249 -24.41 -4.22 15.30
C ILE A 249 -24.76 -2.84 15.84
N LEU A 250 -24.48 -1.78 15.08
CA LEU A 250 -24.72 -0.41 15.51
C LEU A 250 -26.22 -0.12 15.66
N LEU A 251 -27.08 -0.62 14.76
CA LEU A 251 -28.53 -0.50 14.86
C LEU A 251 -29.09 -1.30 16.05
N VAL A 252 -28.70 -2.57 16.21
CA VAL A 252 -29.14 -3.43 17.34
C VAL A 252 -28.69 -2.84 18.68
N ARG A 253 -27.49 -2.28 18.75
CA ARG A 253 -26.96 -1.62 19.95
C ARG A 253 -27.47 -0.19 20.12
N ARG A 254 -28.37 0.28 19.23
CA ARG A 254 -28.93 1.65 19.23
C ARG A 254 -27.85 2.74 19.27
N ARG A 255 -26.78 2.56 18.48
CA ARG A 255 -25.69 3.52 18.35
C ARG A 255 -25.87 4.47 17.19
N ILE A 256 -26.67 4.07 16.21
CA ILE A 256 -27.11 4.87 15.08
C ILE A 256 -28.60 4.65 14.86
N VAL A 257 -29.26 5.58 14.19
CA VAL A 257 -30.62 5.45 13.71
C VAL A 257 -30.66 5.13 12.21
N MET A 258 -31.78 4.59 11.72
CA MET A 258 -31.92 4.19 10.30
C MET A 258 -31.57 5.31 9.31
N VAL A 259 -31.94 6.56 9.61
CA VAL A 259 -31.64 7.71 8.75
C VAL A 259 -30.12 7.95 8.69
N GLN A 260 -29.40 7.83 9.80
CA GLN A 260 -27.93 7.93 9.80
C GLN A 260 -27.29 6.77 9.01
N ALA A 261 -27.81 5.55 9.13
CA ALA A 261 -27.36 4.40 8.34
C ALA A 261 -27.57 4.65 6.84
N PHE A 262 -28.74 5.20 6.47
CA PHE A 262 -29.04 5.56 5.08
C PHE A 262 -28.08 6.64 4.54
N VAL A 263 -27.83 7.72 5.29
CA VAL A 263 -26.85 8.75 4.88
C VAL A 263 -25.44 8.17 4.79
N CYS A 264 -25.04 7.29 5.71
CA CYS A 264 -23.78 6.57 5.63
C CYS A 264 -23.67 5.73 4.34
N ALA A 265 -24.73 5.02 3.98
CA ALA A 265 -24.79 4.27 2.73
C ALA A 265 -24.68 5.18 1.51
N LEU A 266 -25.39 6.32 1.50
CA LEU A 266 -25.30 7.31 0.41
C LEU A 266 -23.87 7.85 0.25
N VAL A 267 -23.17 8.17 1.35
CA VAL A 267 -21.78 8.65 1.30
C VAL A 267 -20.87 7.55 0.77
N TYR A 268 -20.99 6.32 1.28
CA TYR A 268 -20.19 5.19 0.82
C TYR A 268 -20.39 4.91 -0.68
N PHE A 269 -21.64 4.73 -1.11
CA PHE A 269 -21.95 4.45 -2.51
C PHE A 269 -21.62 5.64 -3.43
N GLY A 270 -21.81 6.88 -2.96
CA GLY A 270 -21.44 8.08 -3.71
C GLY A 270 -19.93 8.15 -4.01
N ILE A 271 -19.08 7.74 -3.05
CA ILE A 271 -17.63 7.68 -3.26
C ILE A 271 -17.25 6.46 -4.13
N SER A 272 -17.81 5.29 -3.86
CA SER A 272 -17.44 4.04 -4.52
C SER A 272 -18.19 3.79 -5.83
N PHE A 273 -19.13 4.65 -6.22
CA PHE A 273 -19.94 4.53 -7.43
C PHE A 273 -19.15 4.22 -8.70
N PRO A 274 -18.03 4.89 -9.02
CA PRO A 274 -17.27 4.59 -10.24
C PRO A 274 -16.72 3.17 -10.28
N ILE A 275 -16.34 2.62 -9.12
CA ILE A 275 -15.86 1.24 -9.01
C ILE A 275 -16.98 0.25 -9.26
N TYR A 276 -18.14 0.43 -8.60
CA TYR A 276 -19.30 -0.42 -8.84
C TYR A 276 -19.83 -0.30 -10.26
N GLY A 277 -19.79 0.92 -10.84
CA GLY A 277 -20.10 1.16 -12.24
C GLY A 277 -19.15 0.40 -13.18
N THR A 278 -17.84 0.46 -12.94
CA THR A 278 -16.85 -0.31 -13.70
C THR A 278 -17.11 -1.82 -13.59
N MET A 279 -17.41 -2.32 -12.39
CA MET A 279 -17.74 -3.74 -12.20
C MET A 279 -19.00 -4.13 -12.98
N LEU A 280 -20.04 -3.30 -12.94
CA LEU A 280 -21.29 -3.54 -13.67
C LEU A 280 -21.08 -3.51 -15.20
N ILE A 281 -20.35 -2.52 -15.71
CA ILE A 281 -20.00 -2.38 -17.13
C ILE A 281 -19.27 -3.65 -17.62
N ASN A 282 -18.28 -4.12 -16.86
CA ASN A 282 -17.52 -5.30 -17.23
C ASN A 282 -18.32 -6.60 -17.09
N PHE A 283 -19.24 -6.68 -16.12
CA PHE A 283 -20.15 -7.83 -15.97
C PHE A 283 -21.16 -7.91 -17.12
N MET A 284 -21.77 -6.76 -17.48
CA MET A 284 -22.76 -6.67 -18.54
C MET A 284 -22.15 -6.55 -19.94
N LYS A 285 -20.83 -6.41 -20.02
CA LYS A 285 -20.08 -6.17 -21.28
C LYS A 285 -20.57 -4.94 -22.02
N TRP A 286 -20.87 -3.87 -21.30
CA TRP A 286 -21.21 -2.57 -21.87
C TRP A 286 -19.94 -1.81 -22.26
N ASP A 287 -20.12 -0.81 -23.13
CA ASP A 287 -19.02 0.07 -23.52
C ASP A 287 -18.54 0.94 -22.36
N THR A 288 -17.29 1.42 -22.48
CA THR A 288 -16.70 2.40 -21.54
C THR A 288 -17.61 3.63 -21.39
N VAL A 289 -17.87 4.01 -20.14
CA VAL A 289 -18.67 5.19 -19.82
C VAL A 289 -17.76 6.28 -19.25
N SER A 290 -17.68 7.42 -19.95
CA SER A 290 -16.91 8.60 -19.51
C SER A 290 -17.84 9.65 -18.93
N LEU A 291 -17.55 10.07 -17.69
CA LEU A 291 -18.19 11.18 -16.99
C LEU A 291 -17.17 12.33 -16.84
N PRO A 292 -17.61 13.58 -16.59
CA PRO A 292 -16.68 14.71 -16.46
C PRO A 292 -15.59 14.53 -15.38
N PHE A 293 -15.86 13.73 -14.35
CA PHE A 293 -14.99 13.54 -13.20
C PHE A 293 -14.39 12.13 -13.11
N THR A 294 -14.74 11.20 -14.00
CA THR A 294 -14.18 9.84 -14.02
C THR A 294 -14.60 9.07 -15.26
N THR A 295 -13.77 8.14 -15.69
CA THR A 295 -14.11 7.14 -16.71
C THR A 295 -14.21 5.76 -16.06
N MET A 296 -15.29 5.04 -16.35
CA MET A 296 -15.53 3.66 -15.96
C MET A 296 -15.22 2.75 -17.16
N PRO A 297 -14.02 2.17 -17.23
CA PRO A 297 -13.56 1.48 -18.43
C PRO A 297 -14.14 0.07 -18.56
N TYR A 298 -14.39 -0.35 -19.80
CA TYR A 298 -14.58 -1.73 -20.19
C TYR A 298 -13.23 -2.38 -20.54
N PHE A 299 -13.00 -3.60 -20.06
CA PHE A 299 -11.78 -4.37 -20.31
C PHE A 299 -12.14 -5.70 -20.99
N ALA A 300 -11.87 -5.83 -22.29
CA ALA A 300 -12.23 -7.03 -23.05
C ALA A 300 -11.55 -8.31 -22.51
N ASP A 301 -10.31 -8.19 -22.04
CA ASP A 301 -9.47 -9.30 -21.60
C ASP A 301 -9.53 -9.56 -20.07
N SER A 302 -10.41 -8.86 -19.36
CA SER A 302 -10.44 -8.93 -17.89
C SER A 302 -11.32 -10.05 -17.39
N VAL A 303 -10.74 -11.14 -16.91
CA VAL A 303 -11.46 -12.17 -16.19
C VAL A 303 -10.81 -12.45 -14.84
N ARG A 304 -10.99 -11.53 -13.87
CA ARG A 304 -10.64 -11.79 -12.46
C ARG A 304 -11.76 -12.50 -11.68
N SER A 305 -12.87 -12.87 -12.31
CA SER A 305 -13.92 -13.68 -11.68
C SER A 305 -13.43 -15.04 -11.21
N GLY A 306 -12.40 -15.61 -11.87
CA GLY A 306 -11.75 -16.84 -11.44
C GLY A 306 -10.93 -16.73 -10.14
N ASP A 307 -10.68 -15.51 -9.64
CA ASP A 307 -9.96 -15.29 -8.39
C ASP A 307 -10.82 -15.49 -7.13
N ILE A 308 -12.10 -15.86 -7.29
CA ILE A 308 -13.05 -16.05 -6.19
C ILE A 308 -13.39 -17.54 -6.04
N VAL A 309 -13.29 -18.04 -4.82
CA VAL A 309 -13.55 -19.44 -4.47
C VAL A 309 -14.94 -19.92 -4.92
N PHE A 310 -15.97 -19.06 -4.81
CA PHE A 310 -17.35 -19.41 -5.17
C PHE A 310 -17.55 -19.68 -6.66
N PHE A 311 -16.66 -19.21 -7.53
CA PHE A 311 -16.67 -19.47 -8.97
C PHE A 311 -15.65 -20.52 -9.39
N SER A 312 -14.95 -21.16 -8.45
CA SER A 312 -14.03 -22.27 -8.73
C SER A 312 -14.79 -23.57 -9.01
N GLU A 313 -14.20 -24.47 -9.80
CA GLU A 313 -14.78 -25.78 -10.08
C GLU A 313 -14.97 -26.65 -8.82
N HIS A 314 -14.10 -26.44 -7.80
CA HIS A 314 -14.11 -27.20 -6.55
C HIS A 314 -14.04 -26.28 -5.32
N PRO A 315 -15.13 -25.56 -4.95
CA PRO A 315 -15.10 -24.53 -3.90
C PRO A 315 -14.62 -25.04 -2.54
N LEU A 316 -15.04 -26.22 -2.09
CA LEU A 316 -14.64 -26.79 -0.80
C LEU A 316 -13.14 -27.12 -0.76
N LYS A 317 -12.60 -27.70 -1.83
CA LYS A 317 -11.17 -28.00 -1.93
C LYS A 317 -10.34 -26.72 -1.90
N GLN A 318 -10.79 -25.70 -2.61
CA GLN A 318 -10.14 -24.39 -2.63
C GLN A 318 -10.20 -23.72 -1.26
N LEU A 319 -11.32 -23.79 -0.56
CA LEU A 319 -11.48 -23.22 0.78
C LEU A 319 -10.54 -23.87 1.80
N ILE A 320 -10.36 -25.20 1.75
CA ILE A 320 -9.39 -25.93 2.58
C ILE A 320 -7.95 -25.53 2.22
N SER A 321 -7.65 -25.39 0.93
CA SER A 321 -6.34 -24.92 0.46
C SER A 321 -6.04 -23.50 0.99
N ASN A 322 -7.02 -22.58 0.91
CA ASN A 322 -6.90 -21.23 1.40
C ASN A 322 -6.71 -21.19 2.92
N LEU A 323 -7.43 -22.02 3.68
CA LEU A 323 -7.25 -22.13 5.12
C LEU A 323 -5.82 -22.58 5.46
N ASN A 324 -5.30 -23.59 4.77
CA ASN A 324 -3.92 -24.05 4.96
C ASN A 324 -2.91 -22.95 4.61
N ALA A 325 -3.13 -22.22 3.53
CA ALA A 325 -2.27 -21.09 3.13
C ALA A 325 -2.34 -19.96 4.17
N LEU A 326 -3.53 -19.61 4.68
CA LEU A 326 -3.69 -18.63 5.76
C LEU A 326 -2.93 -19.04 7.02
N ILE A 327 -3.08 -20.32 7.44
CA ILE A 327 -2.35 -20.83 8.61
C ILE A 327 -0.85 -20.73 8.37
N ARG A 328 -0.37 -21.13 7.20
CA ARG A 328 1.06 -21.11 6.87
C ARG A 328 1.63 -19.69 6.86
N VAL A 329 0.98 -18.76 6.14
CA VAL A 329 1.50 -17.41 5.92
C VAL A 329 1.33 -16.54 7.16
N VAL A 330 0.15 -16.58 7.80
CA VAL A 330 -0.21 -15.65 8.89
C VAL A 330 0.22 -16.19 10.25
N TYR A 331 -0.06 -17.46 10.55
CA TYR A 331 0.14 -18.00 11.91
C TYR A 331 1.46 -18.76 12.07
N LEU A 332 1.91 -19.47 11.04
CA LEU A 332 3.24 -20.09 11.05
C LEU A 332 4.34 -19.15 10.54
N GLN A 333 3.99 -17.96 10.11
CA GLN A 333 4.92 -16.90 9.67
C GLN A 333 5.90 -17.37 8.59
N LYS A 334 5.43 -18.26 7.69
CA LYS A 334 6.21 -18.72 6.55
C LYS A 334 5.89 -17.82 5.37
N PRO A 335 6.83 -16.99 4.92
CA PRO A 335 6.61 -16.09 3.80
C PRO A 335 6.27 -16.87 2.53
N ASP A 336 5.50 -16.24 1.67
CA ASP A 336 5.09 -16.75 0.37
C ASP A 336 6.03 -16.26 -0.74
N LEU A 337 6.45 -15.01 -0.65
CA LEU A 337 7.30 -14.32 -1.62
C LEU A 337 8.39 -13.54 -0.88
N ILE A 338 9.61 -13.55 -1.42
CA ILE A 338 10.78 -12.98 -0.75
C ILE A 338 10.73 -11.47 -0.52
N TRP A 339 9.91 -10.75 -1.30
CA TRP A 339 9.70 -9.31 -1.12
C TRP A 339 8.65 -8.95 -0.07
N ASN A 340 7.82 -9.91 0.35
CA ASN A 340 6.76 -9.69 1.34
C ASN A 340 7.23 -9.81 2.78
N ALA A 341 8.26 -10.61 3.03
CA ALA A 341 8.83 -10.81 4.34
C ALA A 341 10.25 -11.37 4.23
N ILE A 342 11.05 -11.17 5.27
CA ILE A 342 12.34 -11.83 5.44
C ILE A 342 12.11 -13.17 6.14
N ASP A 343 12.65 -14.26 5.60
CA ASP A 343 12.35 -15.65 5.98
C ASP A 343 12.47 -15.92 7.49
N ASP A 344 13.51 -15.38 8.13
CA ASP A 344 13.78 -15.59 9.55
C ASP A 344 12.80 -14.86 10.48
N PHE A 345 12.13 -13.83 9.99
CA PHE A 345 11.27 -12.96 10.82
C PHE A 345 9.79 -13.09 10.49
N GLY A 346 9.45 -13.41 9.25
CA GLY A 346 8.07 -13.37 8.77
C GLY A 346 7.50 -11.95 8.75
N THR A 347 6.17 -11.84 8.75
CA THR A 347 5.46 -10.55 8.73
C THR A 347 5.28 -9.92 10.11
N MET A 348 5.28 -10.73 11.18
CA MET A 348 4.92 -10.31 12.55
C MET A 348 5.93 -10.73 13.62
N TYR A 349 7.09 -11.25 13.26
CA TYR A 349 7.97 -12.09 14.06
C TYR A 349 7.30 -13.39 14.53
N GLN A 350 7.99 -14.51 14.38
CA GLN A 350 7.44 -15.83 14.76
C GLN A 350 7.08 -15.89 16.26
N CYS A 351 7.85 -15.21 17.12
CA CYS A 351 7.62 -15.14 18.55
C CYS A 351 6.36 -14.34 18.95
N SER A 352 5.73 -13.61 18.03
CA SER A 352 4.56 -12.77 18.32
C SER A 352 3.27 -13.56 18.47
N MET A 353 3.18 -14.78 17.96
CA MET A 353 1.91 -15.51 17.93
C MET A 353 1.29 -15.74 19.32
N PRO A 354 2.02 -16.18 20.36
CA PRO A 354 1.45 -16.30 21.70
C PRO A 354 0.92 -14.97 22.24
N VAL A 355 1.61 -13.86 21.95
CA VAL A 355 1.21 -12.51 22.38
C VAL A 355 -0.05 -12.06 21.66
N ILE A 356 -0.15 -12.32 20.33
CA ILE A 356 -1.32 -12.02 19.50
C ILE A 356 -2.54 -12.80 20.00
N PHE A 357 -2.40 -14.12 20.24
CA PHE A 357 -3.49 -14.95 20.75
C PHE A 357 -3.95 -14.52 22.15
N ALA A 358 -3.03 -14.13 23.04
CA ALA A 358 -3.38 -13.57 24.33
C ALA A 358 -4.20 -12.28 24.20
N GLY A 359 -3.78 -11.37 23.31
CA GLY A 359 -4.52 -10.13 23.02
C GLY A 359 -5.87 -10.36 22.37
N PHE A 360 -5.98 -11.35 21.49
CA PHE A 360 -7.25 -11.80 20.95
C PHE A 360 -8.19 -12.29 22.06
N GLY A 361 -7.73 -13.18 22.94
CA GLY A 361 -8.51 -13.68 24.08
C GLY A 361 -8.96 -12.55 25.02
N ILE A 362 -8.07 -11.58 25.32
CA ILE A 362 -8.42 -10.38 26.08
C ILE A 362 -9.51 -9.59 25.34
N SER A 363 -9.39 -9.41 24.03
CA SER A 363 -10.37 -8.66 23.24
C SER A 363 -11.75 -9.33 23.23
N VAL A 364 -11.81 -10.65 23.14
CA VAL A 364 -13.05 -11.44 23.27
C VAL A 364 -13.68 -11.23 24.64
N TYR A 365 -12.89 -11.34 25.70
CA TYR A 365 -13.36 -11.10 27.08
C TYR A 365 -13.91 -9.68 27.24
N GLN A 366 -13.19 -8.68 26.77
CA GLN A 366 -13.59 -7.26 26.85
C GLN A 366 -14.85 -6.96 26.03
N ALA A 367 -15.00 -7.55 24.85
CA ALA A 367 -16.20 -7.41 24.01
C ALA A 367 -17.46 -7.97 24.71
N GLY A 368 -17.31 -8.99 25.58
CA GLY A 368 -18.42 -9.58 26.33
C GLY A 368 -18.67 -8.93 27.70
N ARG A 369 -17.63 -8.54 28.41
CA ARG A 369 -17.66 -8.23 29.85
C ARG A 369 -17.27 -6.79 30.22
N ASN A 370 -16.78 -5.96 29.30
CA ASN A 370 -16.38 -4.60 29.64
C ASN A 370 -17.59 -3.80 30.16
N LYS A 371 -17.42 -3.10 31.28
CA LYS A 371 -18.48 -2.31 31.92
C LYS A 371 -18.81 -1.06 31.10
N ASP A 372 -17.82 -0.49 30.40
CA ASP A 372 -18.01 0.65 29.49
C ASP A 372 -18.64 0.17 28.16
N PRO A 373 -19.87 0.58 27.84
CA PRO A 373 -20.54 0.14 26.63
C PRO A 373 -19.84 0.59 25.34
N ASP A 374 -19.09 1.72 25.36
CA ASP A 374 -18.38 2.23 24.20
C ASP A 374 -17.11 1.42 23.93
N LYS A 375 -16.38 1.05 24.98
CA LYS A 375 -15.24 0.15 24.88
C LYS A 375 -15.67 -1.24 24.42
N ARG A 376 -16.76 -1.78 25.02
CA ARG A 376 -17.32 -3.07 24.62
C ARG A 376 -17.69 -3.10 23.14
N LEU A 377 -18.33 -2.04 22.61
CA LEU A 377 -18.64 -1.91 21.20
C LEU A 377 -17.36 -1.85 20.34
N SER A 378 -16.38 -1.07 20.77
CA SER A 378 -15.11 -0.91 20.03
C SER A 378 -14.34 -2.23 19.93
N PHE A 379 -14.31 -3.03 21.02
CA PHE A 379 -13.75 -4.39 20.97
C PHE A 379 -14.54 -5.32 20.06
N LEU A 380 -15.88 -5.22 20.05
CA LEU A 380 -16.71 -6.01 19.16
C LEU A 380 -16.43 -5.66 17.69
N LEU A 381 -16.30 -4.38 17.35
CA LEU A 381 -15.96 -3.94 15.99
C LEU A 381 -14.55 -4.40 15.57
N LEU A 382 -13.58 -4.43 16.50
CA LEU A 382 -12.25 -4.99 16.24
C LEU A 382 -12.31 -6.49 15.94
N LEU A 383 -13.12 -7.25 16.66
CA LEU A 383 -13.30 -8.68 16.41
C LEU A 383 -14.01 -8.94 15.07
N VAL A 384 -15.02 -8.14 14.74
CA VAL A 384 -15.72 -8.21 13.44
C VAL A 384 -14.74 -7.90 12.30
N TYR A 385 -13.89 -6.88 12.47
CA TYR A 385 -12.83 -6.58 11.51
C TYR A 385 -11.92 -7.79 11.29
N TRP A 386 -11.44 -8.43 12.37
CA TRP A 386 -10.60 -9.62 12.27
C TRP A 386 -11.33 -10.79 11.59
N ILE A 387 -12.59 -11.08 11.98
CA ILE A 387 -13.41 -12.13 11.37
C ILE A 387 -13.58 -11.89 9.87
N CYS A 388 -13.93 -10.66 9.45
CA CYS A 388 -14.10 -10.32 8.04
C CYS A 388 -12.77 -10.44 7.27
N SER A 389 -11.63 -10.11 7.89
CA SER A 389 -10.31 -10.28 7.28
C SER A 389 -9.97 -11.75 7.04
N VAL A 390 -10.24 -12.63 8.01
CA VAL A 390 -10.06 -14.08 7.87
C VAL A 390 -11.00 -14.64 6.80
N PHE A 391 -12.28 -14.25 6.83
CA PHE A 391 -13.27 -14.68 5.85
C PHE A 391 -12.86 -14.27 4.43
N THR A 392 -12.38 -13.03 4.25
CA THR A 392 -11.88 -12.54 2.97
C THR A 392 -10.72 -13.41 2.47
N GLY A 393 -9.76 -13.73 3.33
CA GLY A 393 -8.66 -14.63 2.97
C GLY A 393 -9.11 -16.05 2.61
N LEU A 394 -10.23 -16.53 3.15
CA LEU A 394 -10.81 -17.80 2.76
C LEU A 394 -11.50 -17.75 1.39
N CYS A 395 -12.08 -16.61 1.02
CA CYS A 395 -12.87 -16.45 -0.20
C CYS A 395 -12.05 -16.16 -1.47
N ILE A 396 -10.79 -15.72 -1.33
CA ILE A 396 -9.92 -15.38 -2.46
C ILE A 396 -9.02 -16.56 -2.85
N ASN A 397 -8.83 -16.77 -4.15
CA ASN A 397 -7.82 -17.70 -4.63
C ASN A 397 -6.41 -17.13 -4.45
N ASN A 398 -5.41 -18.02 -4.36
CA ASN A 398 -4.00 -17.64 -4.25
C ASN A 398 -3.72 -16.71 -3.05
N VAL A 399 -3.94 -17.25 -1.84
CA VAL A 399 -3.68 -16.57 -0.57
C VAL A 399 -2.19 -16.26 -0.42
N ASN A 400 -1.85 -14.98 -0.39
CA ASN A 400 -0.50 -14.46 -0.17
C ASN A 400 -0.55 -13.16 0.64
N VAL A 401 0.60 -12.70 1.14
CA VAL A 401 0.67 -11.50 2.00
C VAL A 401 0.01 -10.28 1.36
N ASN A 402 0.21 -10.03 0.07
CA ASN A 402 -0.37 -8.88 -0.63
C ASN A 402 -1.90 -8.90 -0.63
N ARG A 403 -2.50 -10.10 -0.72
CA ARG A 403 -3.95 -10.28 -0.76
C ARG A 403 -4.62 -10.31 0.61
N ILE A 404 -3.86 -10.65 1.67
CA ILE A 404 -4.40 -10.77 3.04
C ILE A 404 -3.82 -9.75 4.02
N ASN A 405 -3.07 -8.77 3.54
CA ASN A 405 -2.40 -7.77 4.39
C ASN A 405 -3.35 -7.00 5.32
N ILE A 406 -4.62 -6.94 4.98
CA ILE A 406 -5.67 -6.33 5.82
C ILE A 406 -5.75 -6.95 7.22
N ILE A 407 -5.36 -8.22 7.42
CA ILE A 407 -5.44 -8.90 8.72
C ILE A 407 -4.41 -8.38 9.74
N PHE A 408 -3.25 -7.88 9.27
CA PHE A 408 -2.12 -7.62 10.15
C PHE A 408 -2.34 -6.48 11.15
N TYR A 409 -3.13 -5.47 10.81
CA TYR A 409 -3.46 -4.42 11.78
C TYR A 409 -4.28 -4.93 12.97
N SER A 410 -5.16 -5.91 12.77
CA SER A 410 -5.87 -6.54 13.90
C SER A 410 -4.91 -7.28 14.82
N HIS A 411 -3.91 -7.97 14.25
CA HIS A 411 -2.87 -8.67 15.01
C HIS A 411 -1.96 -7.70 15.77
N ILE A 412 -1.59 -6.58 15.16
CA ILE A 412 -0.81 -5.51 15.82
C ILE A 412 -1.58 -4.93 17.02
N LEU A 413 -2.88 -4.68 16.86
CA LEU A 413 -3.74 -4.22 17.94
C LEU A 413 -3.82 -5.27 19.06
N PHE A 414 -4.03 -6.54 18.73
CA PHE A 414 -4.03 -7.63 19.72
C PHE A 414 -2.69 -7.73 20.46
N ALA A 415 -1.58 -7.70 19.75
CA ALA A 415 -0.25 -7.74 20.37
C ALA A 415 -0.03 -6.58 21.35
N GLY A 416 -0.33 -5.35 20.93
CA GLY A 416 -0.21 -4.17 21.79
C GLY A 416 -1.13 -4.20 23.01
N ILE A 417 -2.36 -4.73 22.86
CA ILE A 417 -3.29 -4.96 23.98
C ILE A 417 -2.69 -5.96 24.96
N ALA A 418 -2.17 -7.09 24.49
CA ALA A 418 -1.55 -8.09 25.37
C ALA A 418 -0.34 -7.55 26.13
N VAL A 419 0.56 -6.85 25.43
CA VAL A 419 1.76 -6.24 26.03
C VAL A 419 1.36 -5.22 27.10
N TYR A 420 0.33 -4.41 26.87
CA TYR A 420 -0.17 -3.46 27.86
C TYR A 420 -0.67 -4.16 29.13
N TYR A 421 -1.50 -5.20 29.02
CA TYR A 421 -1.98 -5.95 30.18
C TYR A 421 -0.85 -6.70 30.89
N LEU A 422 0.08 -7.27 30.12
CA LEU A 422 1.27 -7.91 30.66
C LEU A 422 2.13 -6.92 31.50
N ALA A 423 2.33 -5.70 30.95
CA ALA A 423 3.07 -4.65 31.64
C ALA A 423 2.39 -4.18 32.93
N LYS A 424 1.06 -4.20 32.95
CA LYS A 424 0.27 -3.81 34.13
C LYS A 424 0.29 -4.86 35.24
N GLU A 425 0.14 -6.14 34.89
CA GLU A 425 -0.01 -7.22 35.83
C GLU A 425 1.34 -7.89 36.17
N TRP A 426 2.24 -8.03 35.18
CA TRP A 426 3.51 -8.76 35.31
C TRP A 426 4.68 -7.99 34.70
N ARG A 427 5.10 -6.93 35.37
CA ARG A 427 6.14 -6.00 34.91
C ARG A 427 7.44 -6.69 34.47
N ARG A 428 7.90 -7.74 35.18
CA ARG A 428 9.12 -8.47 34.80
C ARG A 428 8.96 -9.25 33.51
N ALA A 429 7.81 -9.90 33.31
CA ALA A 429 7.51 -10.63 32.10
C ALA A 429 7.40 -9.68 30.88
N SER A 430 6.79 -8.50 31.07
CA SER A 430 6.74 -7.50 29.99
C SER A 430 8.12 -6.99 29.60
N ALA A 431 9.05 -6.84 30.53
CA ALA A 431 10.42 -6.45 30.24
C ALA A 431 11.14 -7.50 29.36
N VAL A 432 10.92 -8.79 29.62
CA VAL A 432 11.46 -9.88 28.78
C VAL A 432 10.87 -9.82 27.37
N VAL A 433 9.54 -9.62 27.24
CA VAL A 433 8.89 -9.49 25.95
C VAL A 433 9.46 -8.30 25.16
N VAL A 434 9.58 -7.13 25.79
CA VAL A 434 10.18 -5.94 25.15
C VAL A 434 11.62 -6.21 24.71
N LEU A 435 12.43 -6.86 25.55
CA LEU A 435 13.81 -7.21 25.20
C LEU A 435 13.86 -8.12 23.98
N VAL A 436 13.00 -9.14 23.92
CA VAL A 436 12.92 -10.05 22.75
C VAL A 436 12.58 -9.27 21.49
N TYR A 437 11.59 -8.36 21.53
CA TYR A 437 11.24 -7.55 20.37
C TYR A 437 12.37 -6.57 19.98
N CYS A 438 13.08 -5.99 20.93
CA CYS A 438 14.24 -5.15 20.64
C CYS A 438 15.33 -5.94 19.91
N LEU A 439 15.67 -7.15 20.39
CA LEU A 439 16.68 -8.01 19.76
C LEU A 439 16.23 -8.44 18.34
N GLN A 440 15.00 -8.91 18.22
CA GLN A 440 14.45 -9.29 16.90
C GLN A 440 14.44 -8.12 15.91
N SER A 441 14.08 -6.92 16.37
CA SER A 441 14.05 -5.74 15.50
C SER A 441 15.44 -5.29 15.07
N LEU A 442 16.43 -5.35 15.95
CA LEU A 442 17.82 -5.02 15.57
C LEU A 442 18.35 -5.98 14.50
N LEU A 443 18.12 -7.29 14.65
CA LEU A 443 18.50 -8.30 13.67
C LEU A 443 17.73 -8.11 12.35
N PHE A 444 16.42 -7.85 12.43
CA PHE A 444 15.59 -7.59 11.27
C PHE A 444 16.07 -6.36 10.47
N PHE A 445 16.29 -5.23 11.14
CA PHE A 445 16.76 -4.02 10.45
C PHE A 445 18.16 -4.20 9.88
N HIS A 446 19.07 -4.89 10.60
CA HIS A 446 20.37 -5.23 10.05
C HIS A 446 20.22 -6.04 8.74
N GLN A 447 19.43 -7.10 8.75
CA GLN A 447 19.24 -7.95 7.57
C GLN A 447 18.51 -7.21 6.45
N TYR A 448 17.51 -6.38 6.77
CA TYR A 448 16.77 -5.58 5.79
C TYR A 448 17.67 -4.61 5.02
N PHE A 449 18.55 -3.88 5.75
CA PHE A 449 19.44 -2.87 5.14
C PHE A 449 20.72 -3.45 4.51
N THR A 450 20.94 -4.74 4.63
CA THR A 450 22.14 -5.43 4.09
C THR A 450 21.73 -6.54 3.12
N SER A 451 21.74 -7.79 3.57
CA SER A 451 21.59 -8.97 2.72
C SER A 451 20.24 -9.06 2.01
N TRP A 452 19.15 -8.63 2.64
CA TRP A 452 17.83 -8.63 1.99
C TRP A 452 17.75 -7.54 0.91
N ALA A 453 18.23 -6.34 1.20
CA ALA A 453 18.27 -5.25 0.22
C ALA A 453 19.02 -5.66 -1.04
N GLN A 454 20.17 -6.32 -0.88
CA GLN A 454 20.99 -6.81 -1.99
C GLN A 454 20.25 -7.87 -2.81
N ARG A 455 19.56 -8.84 -2.16
CA ARG A 455 18.75 -9.84 -2.87
C ARG A 455 17.56 -9.22 -3.62
N MET A 456 17.07 -8.06 -3.18
CA MET A 456 15.94 -7.37 -3.84
C MET A 456 16.38 -6.60 -5.08
N GLU A 457 17.63 -6.28 -5.26
CA GLU A 457 18.13 -5.56 -6.43
C GLU A 457 17.79 -6.30 -7.72
N ASP A 458 18.03 -7.63 -7.77
CA ASP A 458 17.67 -8.47 -8.92
C ASP A 458 16.16 -8.58 -9.12
N MET A 459 15.40 -8.73 -8.00
CA MET A 459 13.95 -8.87 -8.03
C MET A 459 13.22 -7.58 -8.41
N PHE A 460 13.86 -6.44 -8.20
CA PHE A 460 13.33 -5.11 -8.50
C PHE A 460 14.05 -4.44 -9.67
N TYR A 461 14.73 -5.23 -10.50
CA TYR A 461 15.29 -4.84 -11.79
C TYR A 461 16.25 -3.64 -11.71
N LYS A 462 17.04 -3.50 -10.63
CA LYS A 462 17.94 -2.37 -10.44
C LYS A 462 18.89 -2.21 -11.62
N ASP A 463 19.58 -3.28 -11.99
CA ASP A 463 20.58 -3.27 -13.05
C ASP A 463 19.97 -2.94 -14.42
N PHE A 464 18.74 -3.42 -14.68
CA PHE A 464 18.02 -3.06 -15.90
C PHE A 464 17.65 -1.56 -15.93
N LEU A 465 17.16 -1.02 -14.82
CA LEU A 465 16.81 0.40 -14.73
C LEU A 465 18.03 1.30 -14.92
N GLU A 466 19.15 0.97 -14.28
CA GLU A 466 20.44 1.68 -14.45
C GLU A 466 20.95 1.59 -15.88
N ALA A 467 20.84 0.42 -16.52
CA ALA A 467 21.22 0.22 -17.92
C ALA A 467 20.34 1.05 -18.86
N ALA A 468 19.01 1.06 -18.65
CA ALA A 468 18.08 1.84 -19.43
C ALA A 468 18.33 3.36 -19.30
N GLU A 469 18.53 3.85 -18.04
CA GLU A 469 18.86 5.25 -17.78
C GLU A 469 20.16 5.68 -18.47
N TYR A 470 21.20 4.83 -18.40
CA TYR A 470 22.48 5.10 -19.07
C TYR A 470 22.32 5.14 -20.60
N ALA A 471 21.61 4.15 -21.17
CA ALA A 471 21.36 4.12 -22.61
C ALA A 471 20.59 5.37 -23.09
N GLY A 472 19.59 5.80 -22.34
CA GLY A 472 18.79 6.98 -22.66
C GLY A 472 19.59 8.29 -22.77
N GLN A 473 20.74 8.40 -22.08
CA GLN A 473 21.61 9.58 -22.15
C GLN A 473 22.35 9.70 -23.50
N ALA A 474 22.45 8.62 -24.26
CA ALA A 474 23.30 8.56 -25.45
C ALA A 474 22.68 9.18 -26.72
N ARG A 475 21.40 9.59 -26.69
CA ARG A 475 20.67 10.23 -27.81
C ARG A 475 20.68 9.41 -29.11
N CYS A 476 20.42 8.09 -28.97
CA CYS A 476 20.24 7.23 -30.12
C CYS A 476 18.88 7.42 -30.78
N ASP A 477 18.80 7.18 -32.10
CA ASP A 477 17.54 7.21 -32.84
C ASP A 477 16.72 5.95 -32.59
N VAL A 478 17.38 4.84 -32.32
CA VAL A 478 16.75 3.54 -32.05
C VAL A 478 17.42 2.91 -30.82
N TYR A 479 16.61 2.29 -29.96
CA TYR A 479 17.08 1.47 -28.84
C TYR A 479 16.51 0.06 -28.97
N TYR A 480 17.40 -0.92 -29.00
CA TYR A 480 17.06 -2.33 -28.87
C TYR A 480 17.15 -2.72 -27.40
N ILE A 481 16.06 -3.16 -26.83
CA ILE A 481 15.96 -3.49 -25.41
C ILE A 481 15.54 -4.95 -25.30
N THR A 482 16.37 -5.77 -24.69
CA THR A 482 16.06 -7.18 -24.49
C THR A 482 14.75 -7.36 -23.73
N PRO A 483 13.87 -8.29 -24.11
CA PRO A 483 12.71 -8.67 -23.30
C PRO A 483 13.08 -9.55 -22.10
N ASP A 484 14.30 -10.09 -22.07
CA ASP A 484 14.75 -11.03 -21.03
C ASP A 484 15.13 -10.37 -19.72
N THR A 485 14.99 -11.13 -18.64
CA THR A 485 15.50 -10.78 -17.32
C THR A 485 16.08 -12.04 -16.65
N PRO A 486 17.07 -11.90 -15.76
CA PRO A 486 17.74 -13.04 -15.12
C PRO A 486 16.78 -13.93 -14.32
N VAL A 487 15.76 -13.34 -13.69
CA VAL A 487 14.89 -14.03 -12.72
C VAL A 487 13.55 -14.49 -13.33
N TYR A 488 12.96 -13.68 -14.20
CA TYR A 488 11.56 -13.90 -14.62
C TYR A 488 11.42 -14.28 -16.10
N GLY A 489 12.54 -14.45 -16.83
CA GLY A 489 12.53 -14.73 -18.25
C GLY A 489 12.00 -13.57 -19.10
N ALA A 490 11.58 -13.85 -20.34
CA ALA A 490 11.18 -12.84 -21.31
C ALA A 490 9.80 -12.25 -21.06
N SER A 491 9.68 -10.93 -21.13
CA SER A 491 8.41 -10.19 -21.18
C SER A 491 8.60 -8.79 -21.75
N VAL A 492 8.09 -8.58 -22.95
CA VAL A 492 8.10 -7.27 -23.62
C VAL A 492 7.42 -6.20 -22.77
N GLN A 493 6.19 -6.49 -22.29
CA GLN A 493 5.39 -5.53 -21.52
C GLN A 493 6.06 -5.08 -20.24
N ARG A 494 6.75 -5.99 -19.55
CA ARG A 494 7.47 -5.68 -18.32
C ARG A 494 8.64 -4.74 -18.58
N ASN A 495 9.50 -5.08 -19.55
CA ASN A 495 10.67 -4.28 -19.86
C ASN A 495 10.28 -2.93 -20.50
N GLU A 496 9.16 -2.88 -21.22
CA GLU A 496 8.57 -1.63 -21.70
C GLU A 496 8.18 -0.71 -20.54
N ILE A 497 7.41 -1.19 -19.54
CA ILE A 497 7.00 -0.36 -18.41
C ILE A 497 8.17 0.08 -17.54
N LEU A 498 9.17 -0.78 -17.35
CA LEU A 498 10.40 -0.43 -16.63
C LEU A 498 11.21 0.64 -17.38
N THR A 499 11.28 0.56 -18.71
CA THR A 499 11.91 1.57 -19.55
C THR A 499 11.16 2.90 -19.48
N MET A 500 9.81 2.86 -19.55
CA MET A 500 8.98 4.07 -19.38
C MET A 500 9.22 4.73 -18.02
N PHE A 501 9.36 3.94 -16.98
CA PHE A 501 9.67 4.44 -15.62
C PHE A 501 11.07 5.04 -15.53
N ALA A 502 12.09 4.33 -16.02
CA ALA A 502 13.50 4.77 -15.95
C ALA A 502 13.73 6.07 -16.72
N LEU A 503 13.13 6.20 -17.90
CA LEU A 503 13.30 7.33 -18.80
C LEU A 503 12.22 8.41 -18.68
N GLU A 504 11.28 8.28 -17.74
CA GLU A 504 10.15 9.21 -17.55
C GLU A 504 9.38 9.48 -18.86
N ILE A 505 9.16 8.43 -19.66
CA ILE A 505 8.54 8.56 -20.97
C ILE A 505 7.14 9.16 -20.84
N ASP A 506 6.90 10.21 -21.62
CA ASP A 506 5.62 10.89 -21.65
C ASP A 506 4.52 10.03 -22.30
N ALA A 507 3.31 10.09 -21.76
CA ALA A 507 2.19 9.28 -22.21
C ALA A 507 1.73 9.64 -23.64
N GLU A 508 1.78 10.92 -24.04
CA GLU A 508 1.43 11.35 -25.40
C GLU A 508 2.46 10.83 -26.41
N TYR A 509 3.74 10.85 -26.04
CA TYR A 509 4.79 10.27 -26.87
C TYR A 509 4.64 8.75 -26.99
N TYR A 510 4.33 8.07 -25.88
CA TYR A 510 4.07 6.62 -25.87
C TYR A 510 2.91 6.23 -26.83
N ARG A 511 1.83 7.03 -26.86
CA ARG A 511 0.69 6.82 -27.75
C ARG A 511 0.93 7.23 -29.20
N GLY A 512 2.04 7.91 -29.50
CA GLY A 512 2.34 8.43 -30.82
C GLY A 512 1.54 9.69 -31.20
N GLU A 513 1.07 10.44 -30.20
CA GLU A 513 0.37 11.72 -30.37
C GLU A 513 1.35 12.87 -30.60
N THR A 514 2.61 12.68 -30.21
CA THR A 514 3.73 13.58 -30.46
C THR A 514 4.99 12.79 -30.80
N ASP A 515 5.81 13.31 -31.70
CA ASP A 515 7.12 12.75 -32.02
C ASP A 515 8.25 13.34 -31.16
N SER A 516 7.95 14.39 -30.40
CA SER A 516 8.90 15.01 -29.49
C SER A 516 8.93 14.27 -28.16
N LEU A 517 10.12 13.79 -27.78
CA LEU A 517 10.33 13.13 -26.52
C LEU A 517 10.42 14.16 -25.40
N HIS A 518 9.44 14.13 -24.51
CA HIS A 518 9.51 14.80 -23.20
C HIS A 518 9.81 13.74 -22.14
N GLY A 519 11.07 13.63 -21.72
CA GLY A 519 11.55 12.70 -20.70
C GLY A 519 12.94 13.08 -20.22
N LYS A 520 13.35 12.48 -19.09
CA LYS A 520 14.66 12.70 -18.50
C LYS A 520 15.75 12.07 -19.37
N GLY A 521 16.66 12.88 -19.87
CA GLY A 521 17.88 12.39 -20.53
C GLY A 521 17.80 12.14 -22.02
N ILE A 522 16.61 12.06 -22.63
CA ILE A 522 16.50 11.84 -24.07
C ILE A 522 16.13 13.15 -24.76
N SER A 523 17.12 13.97 -25.08
CA SER A 523 16.97 15.07 -26.03
C SER A 523 17.59 14.62 -27.36
N SER A 524 16.80 14.04 -28.26
CA SER A 524 17.27 13.77 -29.62
C SER A 524 17.06 14.99 -30.49
N GLY A 525 17.99 15.26 -31.38
CA GLY A 525 17.78 16.19 -32.48
C GLY A 525 16.82 15.67 -33.55
N ASN A 526 16.41 14.41 -33.46
CA ASN A 526 15.54 13.73 -34.42
C ASN A 526 14.20 13.42 -33.79
N GLU A 527 13.13 13.82 -34.42
CA GLU A 527 11.76 13.44 -34.11
C GLU A 527 11.52 12.01 -34.60
N VAL A 528 11.56 11.05 -33.70
CA VAL A 528 11.33 9.63 -34.01
C VAL A 528 10.17 9.13 -33.15
N PRO A 529 9.10 8.57 -33.74
CA PRO A 529 7.98 8.01 -32.99
C PRO A 529 8.41 6.94 -31.99
N TYR A 530 7.72 6.84 -30.85
CA TYR A 530 8.02 5.90 -29.79
C TYR A 530 8.26 4.47 -30.29
N GLN A 531 7.33 3.93 -31.08
CA GLN A 531 7.38 2.56 -31.57
C GLN A 531 8.53 2.27 -32.54
N ARG A 532 9.08 3.31 -33.20
CA ARG A 532 10.28 3.18 -34.05
C ARG A 532 11.55 3.32 -33.22
N ARG A 533 11.51 4.13 -32.15
CA ARG A 533 12.66 4.39 -31.28
C ARG A 533 12.92 3.23 -30.33
N PHE A 534 11.91 2.67 -29.69
CA PHE A 534 12.05 1.59 -28.70
C PHE A 534 11.59 0.25 -29.29
N ARG A 535 12.54 -0.67 -29.48
CA ARG A 535 12.30 -2.02 -29.99
C ARG A 535 12.61 -3.05 -28.91
N TYR A 536 11.56 -3.65 -28.36
CA TYR A 536 11.68 -4.64 -27.27
C TYR A 536 11.90 -6.05 -27.82
N LYS A 537 13.11 -6.28 -28.30
CA LYS A 537 13.59 -7.57 -28.84
C LYS A 537 15.12 -7.61 -28.82
N ASP A 538 15.66 -8.80 -28.87
CA ASP A 538 17.10 -8.97 -29.11
C ASP A 538 17.44 -8.58 -30.56
N PRO A 539 18.53 -7.83 -30.77
CA PRO A 539 18.92 -7.40 -32.09
C PRO A 539 19.52 -8.56 -32.91
N THR A 540 19.32 -8.54 -34.22
CA THR A 540 20.04 -9.39 -35.15
C THR A 540 21.42 -8.80 -35.52
N ALA A 541 22.33 -9.60 -36.06
CA ALA A 541 23.64 -9.11 -36.51
C ALA A 541 23.50 -7.99 -37.56
N GLU A 542 22.51 -8.08 -38.46
CA GLU A 542 22.23 -7.05 -39.47
C GLU A 542 21.78 -5.75 -38.79
N GLU A 543 20.96 -5.79 -37.75
CA GLU A 543 20.50 -4.60 -37.02
C GLU A 543 21.62 -3.97 -36.18
N ILE A 544 22.53 -4.78 -35.60
CA ILE A 544 23.69 -4.28 -34.85
C ILE A 544 24.62 -3.46 -35.76
N TYR A 545 24.88 -3.94 -36.94
CA TYR A 545 25.88 -3.34 -37.84
C TYR A 545 25.29 -2.46 -38.97
N GLY A 546 23.99 -2.54 -39.23
CA GLY A 546 23.29 -1.79 -40.24
C GLY A 546 22.76 -0.42 -39.82
N GLU A 547 22.46 -0.24 -38.51
CA GLU A 547 21.91 1.02 -37.98
C GLU A 547 23.03 1.89 -37.39
N SER A 548 23.26 3.08 -37.96
CA SER A 548 24.39 3.95 -37.62
C SER A 548 24.29 4.64 -36.24
N ASN A 549 23.06 4.79 -35.67
CA ASN A 549 22.83 5.49 -34.41
C ASN A 549 21.85 4.68 -33.52
N ALA A 550 22.16 3.40 -33.29
CA ALA A 550 21.38 2.52 -32.45
C ALA A 550 22.09 2.25 -31.12
N GLY A 551 21.33 2.29 -30.01
CA GLY A 551 21.74 1.87 -28.68
C GLY A 551 21.15 0.51 -28.32
N PHE A 552 21.88 -0.29 -27.58
CA PHE A 552 21.48 -1.66 -27.24
C PHE A 552 21.55 -1.86 -25.73
N VAL A 553 20.46 -2.32 -25.13
CA VAL A 553 20.36 -2.79 -23.75
C VAL A 553 20.06 -4.28 -23.83
N VAL A 554 21.05 -5.11 -23.60
CA VAL A 554 20.96 -6.56 -23.80
C VAL A 554 21.59 -7.32 -22.62
N MET A 555 21.42 -8.64 -22.59
CA MET A 555 22.01 -9.47 -21.54
C MET A 555 23.54 -9.54 -21.67
N ASP A 556 24.27 -9.65 -20.55
CA ASP A 556 25.75 -9.69 -20.54
C ASP A 556 26.34 -10.83 -21.39
N TRP A 557 25.64 -11.97 -21.51
CA TRP A 557 26.09 -13.08 -22.36
C TRP A 557 26.10 -12.74 -23.86
N GLN A 558 25.40 -11.69 -24.29
CA GLN A 558 25.37 -11.19 -25.68
C GLN A 558 26.55 -10.23 -25.97
N ARG A 559 27.43 -9.96 -25.00
CA ARG A 559 28.55 -9.02 -25.16
C ARG A 559 29.42 -9.29 -26.38
N SER A 560 29.66 -10.57 -26.71
CA SER A 560 30.48 -10.97 -27.86
C SER A 560 29.86 -10.61 -29.23
N TRP A 561 28.61 -10.15 -29.26
CA TRP A 561 27.96 -9.69 -30.50
C TRP A 561 28.43 -8.31 -30.92
N PHE A 562 29.03 -7.54 -30.01
CA PHE A 562 29.42 -6.15 -30.21
C PHE A 562 30.95 -6.01 -30.33
N ASP A 563 31.36 -5.44 -31.47
CA ASP A 563 32.78 -5.11 -31.73
C ASP A 563 33.15 -3.87 -30.89
N GLU A 564 34.15 -4.02 -30.00
CA GLU A 564 34.58 -2.93 -29.13
C GLU A 564 35.33 -1.79 -29.88
N GLU A 565 35.72 -1.98 -31.14
CA GLU A 565 36.19 -0.88 -31.98
C GLU A 565 35.07 0.06 -32.42
N ARG A 566 33.86 -0.49 -32.62
CA ARG A 566 32.67 0.25 -33.06
C ARG A 566 31.74 0.68 -31.93
N PHE A 567 31.71 -0.08 -30.84
CA PHE A 567 30.82 0.15 -29.73
C PHE A 567 31.57 0.40 -28.43
N GLU A 568 31.09 1.37 -27.64
CA GLU A 568 31.40 1.47 -26.23
C GLU A 568 30.47 0.53 -25.46
N VAL A 569 31.01 -0.52 -24.85
CA VAL A 569 30.22 -1.51 -24.12
C VAL A 569 30.44 -1.33 -22.62
N ARG A 570 29.36 -1.03 -21.89
CA ARG A 570 29.36 -0.88 -20.42
C ARG A 570 28.45 -1.90 -19.76
N ARG A 571 28.94 -2.49 -18.66
CA ARG A 571 28.22 -3.54 -17.92
C ARG A 571 27.43 -2.95 -16.75
N PHE A 572 26.21 -3.50 -16.54
CA PHE A 572 25.29 -3.24 -15.43
C PHE A 572 24.75 -4.58 -14.91
N GLY A 573 25.43 -5.17 -13.94
CA GLY A 573 25.10 -6.51 -13.43
C GLY A 573 25.03 -7.56 -14.55
N ASP A 574 23.82 -8.10 -14.78
CA ASP A 574 23.54 -9.10 -15.82
C ASP A 574 23.23 -8.48 -17.20
N TYR A 575 23.27 -7.15 -17.32
CA TYR A 575 23.05 -6.43 -18.57
C TYR A 575 24.30 -5.72 -19.06
N ILE A 576 24.33 -5.47 -20.36
CA ILE A 576 25.25 -4.52 -20.98
C ILE A 576 24.49 -3.46 -21.76
N VAL A 577 25.10 -2.30 -21.85
CA VAL A 577 24.70 -1.25 -22.79
C VAL A 577 25.82 -1.09 -23.81
N ALA A 578 25.48 -1.28 -25.08
CA ALA A 578 26.40 -1.05 -26.20
C ALA A 578 25.93 0.19 -26.99
N LEU A 579 26.81 1.19 -27.10
CA LEU A 579 26.54 2.47 -27.76
C LEU A 579 27.55 2.69 -28.89
N PRO A 580 27.16 3.28 -30.04
CA PRO A 580 28.10 3.54 -31.13
C PRO A 580 29.17 4.53 -30.66
N ARG A 581 30.44 4.22 -30.93
CA ARG A 581 31.54 5.17 -30.74
C ARG A 581 31.38 6.31 -31.75
N ARG A 582 31.35 7.53 -31.25
CA ARG A 582 31.24 8.76 -32.05
C ARG A 582 32.61 9.21 -32.57
#